data_6ea08020fd6c2e12a50037533e14663e
#
_entry.id   6ea08020fd6c2e12a50037533e14663e
#
_cell.length_a   1.000
_cell.length_b   1.000
_cell.length_c   1.000
_cell.angle_alpha   90.00
_cell.angle_beta   90.00
_cell.angle_gamma   90.00
#
_symmetry.space_group_name_H-M   'P 1'
#
loop_
_entity.id
_entity.type
_entity.pdbx_description
1 polymer ?
#
loop_
_entity_poly.entity_id
_entity_poly.type
_entity_poly.pdbx_seq_one_letter_code
_entity_poly.pdbx_strand_id
1 'polypeptide(L)'
;MFVDGDWRTAHSTTRIDLIDPATEKWIASVTDGDHRDVAMAAAAARAAASKWGRSTPAERADLLEALANAFERRQDEMACLVTAQNGSVLSRSRRTNGARPVALYRHYANVARAFRPETTDTAAGAIVRREPLGVVGVIIPWNAPQSLLANKIGPALAAGCTVVVKPAAETSLDSLLLAEMATSAGFPPGVINVVTGGRETGSAVVGCEEVDMISFTGSTPAGREIAARCGQSLTPLLAELGGKSAAVVLEDADLDVLAAKLIATCLPNTGQVCYACTRIIAPRTCFGDVVDEGCC
;
A
#
# COMPACT_ATOMS: atom_id res chain seq x y z
N MET A 1 -7.51 -9.95 13.47
CA MET A 1 -6.27 -9.85 12.69
C MET A 1 -5.94 -11.18 12.01
N PHE A 2 -5.09 -11.18 11.02
CA PHE A 2 -4.65 -12.37 10.30
C PHE A 2 -3.15 -12.56 10.48
N VAL A 3 -2.74 -13.65 11.11
CA VAL A 3 -1.33 -13.91 11.45
C VAL A 3 -1.02 -15.38 11.30
N ASP A 4 0.12 -15.69 10.69
CA ASP A 4 0.61 -17.06 10.49
C ASP A 4 -0.38 -17.95 9.72
N GLY A 5 -1.02 -17.37 8.71
CA GLY A 5 -1.96 -18.09 7.85
C GLY A 5 -3.34 -18.34 8.46
N ASP A 6 -3.64 -17.78 9.64
CA ASP A 6 -4.88 -18.04 10.38
C ASP A 6 -5.47 -16.76 11.01
N TRP A 7 -6.75 -16.82 11.30
CA TRP A 7 -7.46 -15.79 12.05
C TRP A 7 -7.12 -15.89 13.53
N ARG A 8 -6.50 -14.85 14.08
CA ARG A 8 -6.07 -14.80 15.48
C ARG A 8 -6.86 -13.79 16.28
N THR A 9 -7.19 -14.17 17.51
CA THR A 9 -7.68 -13.22 18.51
C THR A 9 -6.51 -12.32 18.93
N ALA A 10 -6.74 -11.01 18.96
CA ALA A 10 -5.75 -10.06 19.44
C ALA A 10 -5.57 -10.14 20.96
N HIS A 11 -4.39 -9.75 21.44
CA HIS A 11 -4.14 -9.52 22.88
C HIS A 11 -4.87 -8.27 23.37
N SER A 12 -4.90 -7.23 22.53
CA SER A 12 -5.66 -6.02 22.81
C SER A 12 -7.17 -6.29 22.79
N THR A 13 -7.87 -5.72 23.77
CA THR A 13 -9.34 -5.73 23.84
C THR A 13 -9.96 -4.44 23.30
N THR A 14 -9.15 -3.43 23.02
CA THR A 14 -9.59 -2.15 22.43
C THR A 14 -10.09 -2.35 21.03
N ARG A 15 -11.20 -1.68 20.69
CA ARG A 15 -11.81 -1.78 19.37
C ARG A 15 -11.91 -0.41 18.72
N ILE A 16 -11.85 -0.43 17.39
CA ILE A 16 -12.07 0.72 16.52
C ILE A 16 -13.33 0.45 15.72
N ASP A 17 -14.31 1.34 15.83
CA ASP A 17 -15.51 1.29 15.03
C ASP A 17 -15.26 1.89 13.64
N LEU A 18 -15.70 1.18 12.62
CA LEU A 18 -15.67 1.61 11.23
C LEU A 18 -17.04 2.18 10.88
N ILE A 19 -17.02 3.41 10.41
CA ILE A 19 -18.22 4.18 10.08
C ILE A 19 -18.24 4.46 8.58
N ASP A 20 -19.34 4.19 7.92
CA ASP A 20 -19.58 4.60 6.53
C ASP A 20 -19.66 6.13 6.48
N PRO A 21 -18.72 6.83 5.82
CA PRO A 21 -18.69 8.29 5.81
C PRO A 21 -19.82 8.93 4.99
N ALA A 22 -20.53 8.17 4.16
CA ALA A 22 -21.66 8.66 3.37
C ALA A 22 -22.98 8.61 4.17
N THR A 23 -23.13 7.64 5.05
CA THR A 23 -24.37 7.41 5.80
C THR A 23 -24.23 7.65 7.30
N GLU A 24 -23.00 7.83 7.78
CA GLU A 24 -22.62 7.96 9.20
C GLU A 24 -23.02 6.73 10.04
N LYS A 25 -23.28 5.60 9.38
CA LYS A 25 -23.69 4.36 10.06
C LYS A 25 -22.49 3.48 10.37
N TRP A 26 -22.59 2.76 11.46
CA TRP A 26 -21.64 1.72 11.83
C TRP A 26 -21.65 0.59 10.79
N ILE A 27 -20.44 0.16 10.40
CA ILE A 27 -20.20 -0.96 9.46
C ILE A 27 -19.77 -2.20 10.23
N ALA A 28 -18.71 -2.05 11.02
CA ALA A 28 -18.05 -3.13 11.74
C ALA A 28 -17.14 -2.57 12.83
N SER A 29 -16.57 -3.44 13.66
CA SER A 29 -15.49 -3.06 14.57
C SER A 29 -14.29 -3.97 14.34
N VAL A 30 -13.09 -3.40 14.31
CA VAL A 30 -11.83 -4.13 14.29
C VAL A 30 -11.09 -3.95 15.60
N THR A 31 -10.13 -4.83 15.89
CA THR A 31 -9.29 -4.65 17.08
C THR A 31 -8.26 -3.55 16.82
N ASP A 32 -8.03 -2.69 17.82
CA ASP A 32 -6.87 -1.81 17.89
C ASP A 32 -5.71 -2.60 18.49
N GLY A 33 -4.93 -3.24 17.62
CA GLY A 33 -3.82 -4.12 18.00
C GLY A 33 -2.72 -3.37 18.74
N ASP A 34 -2.15 -4.01 19.75
CA ASP A 34 -1.05 -3.45 20.54
C ASP A 34 0.33 -3.98 20.10
N HIS A 35 1.36 -3.61 20.85
CA HIS A 35 2.74 -4.04 20.57
C HIS A 35 2.94 -5.57 20.63
N ARG A 36 2.14 -6.31 21.43
CA ARG A 36 2.19 -7.78 21.52
C ARG A 36 1.61 -8.42 20.25
N ASP A 37 0.56 -7.83 19.70
CA ASP A 37 -0.04 -8.27 18.45
C ASP A 37 0.92 -8.08 17.28
N VAL A 38 1.62 -6.94 17.26
CA VAL A 38 2.66 -6.66 16.27
C VAL A 38 3.85 -7.63 16.44
N ALA A 39 4.31 -7.86 17.66
CA ALA A 39 5.40 -8.79 17.93
C ALA A 39 5.06 -10.21 17.47
N MET A 40 3.83 -10.67 17.72
CA MET A 40 3.36 -11.99 17.24
C MET A 40 3.36 -12.07 15.71
N ALA A 41 2.87 -11.05 15.01
CA ALA A 41 2.86 -11.01 13.55
C ALA A 41 4.28 -10.93 12.97
N ALA A 42 5.17 -10.15 13.58
CA ALA A 42 6.56 -10.02 13.16
C ALA A 42 7.35 -11.32 13.40
N ALA A 43 7.13 -12.01 14.51
CA ALA A 43 7.73 -13.31 14.78
C ALA A 43 7.29 -14.37 13.76
N ALA A 44 5.99 -14.40 13.39
CA ALA A 44 5.50 -15.28 12.34
C ALA A 44 6.13 -14.95 10.98
N ALA A 45 6.22 -13.67 10.63
CA ALA A 45 6.89 -13.22 9.41
C ALA A 45 8.38 -13.63 9.40
N ARG A 46 9.10 -13.46 10.52
CA ARG A 46 10.50 -13.83 10.67
C ARG A 46 10.70 -15.35 10.52
N ALA A 47 9.85 -16.15 11.13
CA ALA A 47 9.89 -17.61 11.00
C ALA A 47 9.72 -18.07 9.54
N ALA A 48 8.81 -17.43 8.80
CA ALA A 48 8.56 -17.73 7.39
C ALA A 48 9.66 -17.20 6.45
N ALA A 49 10.35 -16.10 6.80
CA ALA A 49 11.27 -15.37 5.93
C ALA A 49 12.38 -16.24 5.34
N SER A 50 12.99 -17.13 6.16
CA SER A 50 14.08 -18.00 5.70
C SER A 50 13.63 -18.99 4.61
N LYS A 51 12.45 -19.60 4.74
CA LYS A 51 11.92 -20.52 3.75
C LYS A 51 11.43 -19.79 2.50
N TRP A 52 10.69 -18.69 2.70
CA TRP A 52 10.18 -17.86 1.61
C TRP A 52 11.29 -17.23 0.79
N GLY A 53 12.32 -16.69 1.42
CA GLY A 53 13.48 -16.07 0.75
C GLY A 53 14.29 -17.05 -0.09
N ARG A 54 14.27 -18.36 0.24
CA ARG A 54 14.91 -19.40 -0.57
C ARG A 54 14.02 -19.97 -1.68
N SER A 55 12.74 -19.61 -1.73
CA SER A 55 11.89 -19.98 -2.86
C SER A 55 12.44 -19.40 -4.16
N THR A 56 12.19 -20.08 -5.25
CA THR A 56 12.64 -19.60 -6.58
C THR A 56 11.83 -18.38 -7.02
N PRO A 57 12.38 -17.52 -7.87
CA PRO A 57 11.63 -16.44 -8.49
C PRO A 57 10.36 -16.92 -9.22
N ALA A 58 10.37 -18.10 -9.81
CA ALA A 58 9.23 -18.69 -10.49
C ALA A 58 8.11 -19.08 -9.50
N GLU A 59 8.43 -19.74 -8.38
CA GLU A 59 7.45 -20.06 -7.34
C GLU A 59 6.76 -18.81 -6.79
N ARG A 60 7.52 -17.75 -6.52
CA ARG A 60 6.95 -16.47 -6.06
C ARG A 60 6.07 -15.81 -7.12
N ALA A 61 6.49 -15.88 -8.39
CA ALA A 61 5.70 -15.37 -9.50
C ALA A 61 4.36 -16.11 -9.65
N ASP A 62 4.36 -17.43 -9.52
CA ASP A 62 3.15 -18.25 -9.63
C ASP A 62 2.16 -17.95 -8.50
N LEU A 63 2.64 -17.71 -7.28
CA LEU A 63 1.79 -17.30 -6.16
C LEU A 63 1.25 -15.87 -6.31
N LEU A 64 2.05 -14.94 -6.85
CA LEU A 64 1.57 -13.59 -7.17
C LEU A 64 0.51 -13.61 -8.28
N GLU A 65 0.66 -14.46 -9.28
CA GLU A 65 -0.37 -14.66 -10.31
C GLU A 65 -1.64 -15.30 -9.74
N ALA A 66 -1.49 -16.29 -8.85
CA ALA A 66 -2.62 -16.89 -8.14
C ALA A 66 -3.36 -15.86 -7.28
N LEU A 67 -2.62 -14.94 -6.61
CA LEU A 67 -3.20 -13.83 -5.86
C LEU A 67 -3.95 -12.87 -6.78
N ALA A 68 -3.37 -12.51 -7.93
CA ALA A 68 -4.02 -11.66 -8.92
C ALA A 68 -5.35 -12.28 -9.39
N ASN A 69 -5.36 -13.59 -9.66
CA ASN A 69 -6.56 -14.32 -10.07
C ASN A 69 -7.60 -14.42 -8.94
N ALA A 70 -7.18 -14.64 -7.69
CA ALA A 70 -8.07 -14.62 -6.54
C ALA A 70 -8.70 -13.23 -6.32
N PHE A 71 -7.89 -12.18 -6.47
CA PHE A 71 -8.33 -10.80 -6.36
C PHE A 71 -9.30 -10.43 -7.50
N GLU A 72 -9.01 -10.81 -8.74
CA GLU A 72 -9.86 -10.54 -9.91
C GLU A 72 -11.27 -11.11 -9.75
N ARG A 73 -11.39 -12.32 -9.19
CA ARG A 73 -12.71 -12.92 -8.89
C ARG A 73 -13.54 -12.15 -7.88
N ARG A 74 -12.88 -11.38 -6.99
CA ARG A 74 -13.55 -10.61 -5.90
C ARG A 74 -13.31 -9.10 -6.02
N GLN A 75 -12.89 -8.59 -7.19
CA GLN A 75 -12.52 -7.18 -7.35
C GLN A 75 -13.69 -6.21 -7.15
N ASP A 76 -14.91 -6.59 -7.52
CA ASP A 76 -16.10 -5.77 -7.29
C ASP A 76 -16.47 -5.73 -5.80
N GLU A 77 -16.38 -6.86 -5.09
CA GLU A 77 -16.57 -6.94 -3.64
C GLU A 77 -15.56 -6.03 -2.93
N MET A 78 -14.29 -6.13 -3.31
CA MET A 78 -13.23 -5.26 -2.78
C MET A 78 -13.53 -3.78 -3.03
N ALA A 79 -13.96 -3.42 -4.24
CA ALA A 79 -14.29 -2.04 -4.59
C ALA A 79 -15.47 -1.50 -3.76
N CYS A 80 -16.51 -2.30 -3.58
CA CYS A 80 -17.66 -1.95 -2.74
C CYS A 80 -17.28 -1.80 -1.28
N LEU A 81 -16.46 -2.73 -0.76
CA LEU A 81 -15.99 -2.70 0.62
C LEU A 81 -15.17 -1.44 0.91
N VAL A 82 -14.24 -1.08 0.03
CA VAL A 82 -13.45 0.16 0.18
C VAL A 82 -14.34 1.39 0.07
N THR A 83 -15.31 1.42 -0.87
CA THR A 83 -16.27 2.52 -0.97
C THR A 83 -17.04 2.72 0.34
N ALA A 84 -17.52 1.64 0.95
CA ALA A 84 -18.23 1.72 2.22
C ALA A 84 -17.36 2.27 3.36
N GLN A 85 -16.07 1.91 3.38
CA GLN A 85 -15.15 2.33 4.43
C GLN A 85 -14.65 3.78 4.28
N ASN A 86 -14.41 4.26 3.05
CA ASN A 86 -13.73 5.55 2.84
C ASN A 86 -14.54 6.57 2.01
N GLY A 87 -15.75 6.24 1.57
CA GLY A 87 -16.61 7.14 0.80
C GLY A 87 -16.18 7.37 -0.65
N SER A 88 -15.21 6.64 -1.17
CA SER A 88 -14.80 6.76 -2.58
C SER A 88 -15.96 6.47 -3.51
N VAL A 89 -16.07 7.24 -4.60
CA VAL A 89 -17.05 6.95 -5.66
C VAL A 89 -16.80 5.54 -6.22
N LEU A 90 -17.83 4.69 -6.26
CA LEU A 90 -17.71 3.27 -6.61
C LEU A 90 -17.04 3.04 -7.98
N SER A 91 -17.38 3.85 -8.99
CA SER A 91 -16.75 3.75 -10.31
C SER A 91 -15.23 4.01 -10.28
N ARG A 92 -14.78 4.88 -9.37
CA ARG A 92 -13.36 5.10 -9.11
C ARG A 92 -12.77 3.93 -8.33
N SER A 93 -13.43 3.47 -7.27
CA SER A 93 -12.96 2.37 -6.43
C SER A 93 -12.79 1.08 -7.26
N ARG A 94 -13.72 0.78 -8.18
CA ARG A 94 -13.56 -0.32 -9.14
C ARG A 94 -12.25 -0.27 -9.93
N ARG A 95 -11.83 0.93 -10.35
CA ARG A 95 -10.54 1.09 -11.03
C ARG A 95 -9.35 1.02 -10.08
N THR A 96 -9.40 1.77 -8.97
CA THR A 96 -8.24 1.96 -8.09
C THR A 96 -8.05 0.87 -7.03
N ASN A 97 -9.14 0.29 -6.53
CA ASN A 97 -9.10 -0.73 -5.48
C ASN A 97 -9.55 -2.12 -6.00
N GLY A 98 -10.17 -2.18 -7.19
CA GLY A 98 -10.52 -3.41 -7.90
C GLY A 98 -9.46 -3.78 -8.94
N ALA A 99 -9.56 -3.22 -10.14
CA ALA A 99 -8.76 -3.65 -11.30
C ALA A 99 -7.25 -3.36 -11.19
N ARG A 100 -6.86 -2.21 -10.62
CA ARG A 100 -5.44 -1.84 -10.53
C ARG A 100 -4.60 -2.80 -9.68
N PRO A 101 -5.03 -3.28 -8.50
CA PRO A 101 -4.28 -4.28 -7.74
C PRO A 101 -4.03 -5.57 -8.52
N VAL A 102 -5.01 -6.05 -9.28
CA VAL A 102 -4.87 -7.22 -10.17
C VAL A 102 -3.71 -7.00 -11.15
N ALA A 103 -3.72 -5.86 -11.85
CA ALA A 103 -2.66 -5.51 -12.79
C ALA A 103 -1.28 -5.41 -12.12
N LEU A 104 -1.22 -4.87 -10.89
CA LEU A 104 0.01 -4.74 -10.12
C LEU A 104 0.57 -6.09 -9.70
N TYR A 105 -0.26 -7.01 -9.18
CA TYR A 105 0.22 -8.34 -8.80
C TYR A 105 0.72 -9.13 -10.02
N ARG A 106 0.02 -9.05 -11.16
CA ARG A 106 0.50 -9.62 -12.43
C ARG A 106 1.82 -8.98 -12.90
N HIS A 107 1.95 -7.67 -12.78
CA HIS A 107 3.20 -6.98 -13.09
C HIS A 107 4.35 -7.52 -12.24
N TYR A 108 4.17 -7.61 -10.91
CA TYR A 108 5.22 -8.13 -10.02
C TYR A 108 5.47 -9.63 -10.18
N ALA A 109 4.49 -10.41 -10.61
CA ALA A 109 4.71 -11.80 -11.03
C ALA A 109 5.67 -11.86 -12.24
N ASN A 110 5.47 -11.00 -13.24
CA ASN A 110 6.36 -10.93 -14.39
C ASN A 110 7.77 -10.43 -14.01
N VAL A 111 7.86 -9.43 -13.13
CA VAL A 111 9.13 -8.94 -12.57
C VAL A 111 9.85 -10.07 -11.84
N ALA A 112 9.14 -10.85 -11.01
CA ALA A 112 9.73 -12.00 -10.32
C ALA A 112 10.26 -13.05 -11.31
N ARG A 113 9.50 -13.42 -12.35
CA ARG A 113 9.97 -14.39 -13.36
C ARG A 113 11.23 -13.92 -14.09
N ALA A 114 11.35 -12.62 -14.35
CA ALA A 114 12.51 -12.04 -15.01
C ALA A 114 13.71 -11.83 -14.07
N PHE A 115 13.49 -11.87 -12.75
CA PHE A 115 14.50 -11.57 -11.77
C PHE A 115 15.62 -12.63 -11.76
N ARG A 116 16.86 -12.14 -11.74
CA ARG A 116 18.07 -12.97 -11.62
C ARG A 116 18.73 -12.61 -10.28
N PRO A 117 18.62 -13.49 -9.27
CA PRO A 117 19.19 -13.20 -7.95
C PRO A 117 20.72 -13.15 -7.98
N GLU A 118 21.33 -13.82 -8.94
CA GLU A 118 22.78 -13.87 -9.09
C GLU A 118 23.20 -13.43 -10.49
N THR A 119 24.20 -12.57 -10.58
CA THR A 119 24.79 -12.11 -11.84
C THR A 119 26.31 -12.05 -11.70
N THR A 120 27.03 -12.41 -12.77
CA THR A 120 28.49 -12.31 -12.81
C THR A 120 28.88 -10.98 -13.43
N ASP A 121 29.67 -10.19 -12.72
CA ASP A 121 30.38 -9.04 -13.28
C ASP A 121 31.74 -9.53 -13.80
N THR A 122 31.83 -9.74 -15.09
CA THR A 122 33.06 -10.26 -15.73
C THR A 122 34.20 -9.25 -15.69
N ALA A 123 33.91 -7.96 -15.67
CA ALA A 123 34.94 -6.90 -15.63
C ALA A 123 35.59 -6.82 -14.22
N ALA A 124 34.81 -7.01 -13.18
CA ALA A 124 35.31 -7.01 -11.81
C ALA A 124 35.74 -8.40 -11.34
N GLY A 125 35.45 -9.48 -12.08
CA GLY A 125 35.65 -10.86 -11.62
C GLY A 125 34.82 -11.24 -10.41
N ALA A 126 33.66 -10.60 -10.24
CA ALA A 126 32.82 -10.73 -9.06
C ALA A 126 31.46 -11.36 -9.36
N ILE A 127 30.90 -12.03 -8.35
CA ILE A 127 29.49 -12.49 -8.36
C ILE A 127 28.69 -11.53 -7.50
N VAL A 128 27.66 -10.92 -8.11
CA VAL A 128 26.70 -10.06 -7.40
C VAL A 128 25.48 -10.88 -7.07
N ARG A 129 25.21 -11.09 -5.78
CA ARG A 129 24.01 -11.77 -5.29
C ARG A 129 23.06 -10.74 -4.68
N ARG A 130 21.78 -10.84 -5.05
CA ARG A 130 20.69 -10.04 -4.48
C ARG A 130 19.84 -10.94 -3.59
N GLU A 131 19.79 -10.63 -2.31
CA GLU A 131 19.07 -11.40 -1.30
C GLU A 131 17.87 -10.61 -0.77
N PRO A 132 16.77 -11.28 -0.33
CA PRO A 132 15.68 -10.60 0.36
C PRO A 132 16.16 -9.89 1.62
N LEU A 133 15.61 -8.72 1.91
CA LEU A 133 15.91 -7.99 3.15
C LEU A 133 15.40 -8.73 4.41
N GLY A 134 14.31 -9.51 4.27
CA GLY A 134 13.69 -10.22 5.39
C GLY A 134 12.23 -9.82 5.58
N VAL A 135 11.90 -9.22 6.71
CA VAL A 135 10.55 -8.80 7.09
C VAL A 135 10.32 -7.33 6.74
N VAL A 136 9.28 -7.02 5.98
CA VAL A 136 8.90 -5.64 5.65
C VAL A 136 7.65 -5.24 6.43
N GLY A 137 7.76 -4.22 7.26
CA GLY A 137 6.64 -3.53 7.90
C GLY A 137 5.97 -2.59 6.89
N VAL A 138 4.72 -2.84 6.55
CA VAL A 138 3.96 -2.10 5.54
C VAL A 138 2.86 -1.30 6.21
N ILE A 139 2.93 0.03 6.13
CA ILE A 139 1.93 0.94 6.72
C ILE A 139 1.31 1.74 5.59
N ILE A 140 0.00 1.62 5.42
CA ILE A 140 -0.74 2.23 4.32
C ILE A 140 -1.84 3.20 4.80
N PRO A 141 -2.17 4.23 4.00
CA PRO A 141 -3.25 5.16 4.26
C PRO A 141 -4.59 4.62 3.72
N TRP A 142 -5.65 5.38 4.00
CA TRP A 142 -7.05 5.05 3.72
C TRP A 142 -7.55 5.43 2.31
N ASN A 143 -6.89 6.34 1.59
CA ASN A 143 -7.46 7.00 0.39
C ASN A 143 -7.48 6.13 -0.89
N ALA A 144 -6.56 5.17 -1.03
CA ALA A 144 -6.52 4.19 -2.12
C ALA A 144 -5.83 2.90 -1.63
N PRO A 145 -6.39 2.26 -0.56
CA PRO A 145 -5.67 1.29 0.23
C PRO A 145 -5.15 0.11 -0.60
N GLN A 146 -5.95 -0.48 -1.46
CA GLN A 146 -5.55 -1.68 -2.18
C GLN A 146 -4.52 -1.43 -3.28
N SER A 147 -4.61 -0.30 -4.00
CA SER A 147 -3.53 0.08 -4.93
C SER A 147 -2.20 0.31 -4.22
N LEU A 148 -2.25 1.00 -3.07
CA LEU A 148 -1.05 1.31 -2.29
C LEU A 148 -0.48 0.06 -1.63
N LEU A 149 -1.33 -0.83 -1.14
CA LEU A 149 -0.92 -2.11 -0.58
C LEU A 149 -0.23 -2.97 -1.64
N ALA A 150 -0.85 -3.13 -2.83
CA ALA A 150 -0.27 -3.91 -3.91
C ALA A 150 1.10 -3.37 -4.39
N ASN A 151 1.27 -2.04 -4.43
CA ASN A 151 2.56 -1.40 -4.75
C ASN A 151 3.66 -1.66 -3.71
N LYS A 152 3.29 -2.03 -2.48
CA LYS A 152 4.26 -2.31 -1.40
C LYS A 152 4.52 -3.80 -1.22
N ILE A 153 3.45 -4.59 -1.08
CA ILE A 153 3.63 -6.03 -0.87
C ILE A 153 4.01 -6.79 -2.15
N GLY A 154 3.56 -6.32 -3.32
CA GLY A 154 3.91 -6.95 -4.60
C GLY A 154 5.42 -7.08 -4.80
N PRO A 155 6.19 -5.98 -4.79
CA PRO A 155 7.64 -6.05 -4.93
C PRO A 155 8.32 -6.76 -3.74
N ALA A 156 7.84 -6.59 -2.50
CA ALA A 156 8.39 -7.26 -1.34
C ALA A 156 8.28 -8.80 -1.46
N LEU A 157 7.09 -9.30 -1.82
CA LEU A 157 6.84 -10.72 -2.03
C LEU A 157 7.64 -11.26 -3.23
N ALA A 158 7.69 -10.51 -4.33
CA ALA A 158 8.49 -10.86 -5.52
C ALA A 158 9.99 -11.00 -5.19
N ALA A 159 10.50 -10.12 -4.32
CA ALA A 159 11.89 -10.17 -3.86
C ALA A 159 12.16 -11.32 -2.86
N GLY A 160 11.13 -11.94 -2.29
CA GLY A 160 11.27 -13.00 -1.29
C GLY A 160 11.20 -12.50 0.16
N CYS A 161 10.73 -11.28 0.40
CA CYS A 161 10.47 -10.75 1.73
C CYS A 161 9.10 -11.20 2.23
N THR A 162 8.95 -11.34 3.54
CA THR A 162 7.66 -11.49 4.21
C THR A 162 7.15 -10.13 4.67
N VAL A 163 5.85 -10.01 4.97
CA VAL A 163 5.26 -8.71 5.29
C VAL A 163 4.39 -8.74 6.54
N VAL A 164 4.46 -7.64 7.29
CA VAL A 164 3.53 -7.28 8.38
C VAL A 164 2.81 -6.01 7.94
N VAL A 165 1.54 -6.13 7.59
CA VAL A 165 0.71 -5.06 7.08
C VAL A 165 -0.09 -4.43 8.21
N LYS A 166 0.03 -3.09 8.35
CA LYS A 166 -0.84 -2.26 9.19
C LYS A 166 -1.66 -1.33 8.29
N PRO A 167 -2.93 -1.65 7.99
CA PRO A 167 -3.80 -0.76 7.25
C PRO A 167 -4.14 0.50 8.07
N ALA A 168 -4.67 1.53 7.41
CA ALA A 168 -5.31 2.63 8.12
C ALA A 168 -6.49 2.10 8.94
N ALA A 169 -6.75 2.72 10.09
CA ALA A 169 -7.83 2.29 10.96
C ALA A 169 -9.18 2.31 10.23
N GLU A 170 -9.40 3.35 9.44
CA GLU A 170 -10.62 3.61 8.68
C GLU A 170 -10.89 2.59 7.57
N THR A 171 -9.83 1.97 7.03
CA THR A 171 -9.92 1.00 5.92
C THR A 171 -9.16 -0.28 6.28
N SER A 172 -9.65 -1.00 7.28
CA SER A 172 -9.01 -2.23 7.76
C SER A 172 -9.56 -3.49 7.13
N LEU A 173 -10.86 -3.51 6.78
CA LEU A 173 -11.55 -4.72 6.30
C LEU A 173 -11.04 -5.18 4.93
N ASP A 174 -10.68 -4.26 4.06
CA ASP A 174 -10.17 -4.57 2.73
C ASP A 174 -8.81 -5.29 2.78
N SER A 175 -7.97 -4.97 3.77
CA SER A 175 -6.71 -5.70 3.99
C SER A 175 -6.94 -7.09 4.60
N LEU A 176 -7.98 -7.26 5.40
CA LEU A 176 -8.41 -8.58 5.89
C LEU A 176 -8.98 -9.44 4.75
N LEU A 177 -9.77 -8.82 3.84
CA LEU A 177 -10.26 -9.49 2.64
C LEU A 177 -9.10 -9.94 1.72
N LEU A 178 -8.04 -9.13 1.61
CA LEU A 178 -6.82 -9.53 0.89
C LEU A 178 -6.16 -10.76 1.54
N ALA A 179 -6.15 -10.85 2.87
CA ALA A 179 -5.59 -12.01 3.57
C ALA A 179 -6.34 -13.32 3.23
N GLU A 180 -7.67 -13.28 3.09
CA GLU A 180 -8.47 -14.41 2.60
C GLU A 180 -8.07 -14.80 1.16
N MET A 181 -7.90 -13.80 0.29
CA MET A 181 -7.46 -14.03 -1.09
C MET A 181 -6.06 -14.65 -1.14
N ALA A 182 -5.13 -14.18 -0.30
CA ALA A 182 -3.78 -14.72 -0.21
C ALA A 182 -3.77 -16.17 0.29
N THR A 183 -4.62 -16.51 1.26
CA THR A 183 -4.82 -17.88 1.72
C THR A 183 -5.34 -18.77 0.59
N SER A 184 -6.36 -18.30 -0.15
CA SER A 184 -6.93 -19.05 -1.28
C SER A 184 -5.96 -19.19 -2.46
N ALA A 185 -5.00 -18.27 -2.58
CA ALA A 185 -3.92 -18.33 -3.57
C ALA A 185 -2.77 -19.28 -3.17
N GLY A 186 -2.77 -19.77 -1.93
CA GLY A 186 -1.78 -20.74 -1.45
C GLY A 186 -0.51 -20.13 -0.87
N PHE A 187 -0.51 -18.87 -0.47
CA PHE A 187 0.63 -18.29 0.24
C PHE A 187 0.92 -19.06 1.53
N PRO A 188 2.19 -19.39 1.80
CA PRO A 188 2.56 -20.09 3.02
C PRO A 188 2.21 -19.27 4.28
N PRO A 189 1.88 -19.91 5.41
CA PRO A 189 1.71 -19.24 6.69
C PRO A 189 2.89 -18.32 7.02
N GLY A 190 2.62 -17.18 7.63
CA GLY A 190 3.61 -16.19 8.04
C GLY A 190 4.16 -15.28 6.92
N VAL A 191 3.95 -15.60 5.63
CA VAL A 191 4.43 -14.76 4.51
C VAL A 191 3.69 -13.41 4.46
N ILE A 192 2.39 -13.43 4.70
CA ILE A 192 1.54 -12.22 4.76
C ILE A 192 0.83 -12.20 6.11
N ASN A 193 1.02 -11.13 6.87
CA ASN A 193 0.37 -10.91 8.16
C ASN A 193 -0.31 -9.54 8.17
N VAL A 194 -1.51 -9.44 8.77
CA VAL A 194 -2.28 -8.20 8.85
C VAL A 194 -2.66 -7.93 10.30
N VAL A 195 -2.18 -6.82 10.84
CA VAL A 195 -2.52 -6.32 12.18
C VAL A 195 -3.30 -5.02 12.01
N THR A 196 -4.56 -5.04 12.44
CA THR A 196 -5.42 -3.85 12.45
C THR A 196 -5.09 -2.96 13.64
N GLY A 197 -5.24 -1.64 13.49
CA GLY A 197 -5.01 -0.71 14.58
C GLY A 197 -4.69 0.71 14.14
N GLY A 198 -4.57 1.59 15.12
CA GLY A 198 -4.34 3.00 14.97
C GLY A 198 -2.86 3.40 14.89
N ARG A 199 -2.57 4.60 15.47
CA ARG A 199 -1.22 5.18 15.47
C ARG A 199 -0.24 4.35 16.30
N GLU A 200 -0.66 3.91 17.49
CA GLU A 200 0.19 3.16 18.41
C GLU A 200 0.62 1.81 17.81
N THR A 201 -0.31 1.11 17.13
CA THR A 201 0.00 -0.11 16.37
C THR A 201 1.03 0.18 15.27
N GLY A 202 0.88 1.30 14.54
CA GLY A 202 1.86 1.73 13.54
C GLY A 202 3.23 2.02 14.15
N SER A 203 3.26 2.69 15.29
CA SER A 203 4.50 2.96 16.04
C SER A 203 5.15 1.66 16.52
N ALA A 204 4.37 0.67 16.95
CA ALA A 204 4.87 -0.65 17.32
C ALA A 204 5.51 -1.38 16.13
N VAL A 205 4.92 -1.32 14.92
CA VAL A 205 5.54 -1.90 13.71
C VAL A 205 6.90 -1.25 13.41
N VAL A 206 6.99 0.09 13.49
CA VAL A 206 8.25 0.82 13.23
C VAL A 206 9.35 0.49 14.24
N GLY A 207 8.97 0.22 15.49
CA GLY A 207 9.93 -0.09 16.55
C GLY A 207 10.16 -1.57 16.79
N CYS A 208 9.63 -2.45 15.97
CA CYS A 208 9.77 -3.88 16.13
C CYS A 208 11.12 -4.34 15.58
N GLU A 209 11.96 -4.97 16.43
CA GLU A 209 13.31 -5.45 16.05
C GLU A 209 13.28 -6.55 14.98
N GLU A 210 12.16 -7.29 14.86
CA GLU A 210 11.98 -8.31 13.84
C GLU A 210 11.65 -7.74 12.45
N VAL A 211 11.53 -6.41 12.31
CA VAL A 211 11.23 -5.74 11.04
C VAL A 211 12.50 -5.15 10.44
N ASP A 212 12.90 -5.63 9.27
CA ASP A 212 14.13 -5.23 8.59
C ASP A 212 14.00 -3.98 7.71
N MET A 213 12.78 -3.62 7.30
CA MET A 213 12.50 -2.46 6.47
C MET A 213 11.10 -1.93 6.74
N ILE A 214 10.92 -0.62 6.71
CA ILE A 214 9.60 0.03 6.73
C ILE A 214 9.25 0.56 5.35
N SER A 215 8.05 0.21 4.88
CA SER A 215 7.42 0.79 3.68
C SER A 215 6.16 1.54 4.09
N PHE A 216 6.27 2.86 4.15
CA PHE A 216 5.25 3.78 4.63
C PHE A 216 4.61 4.58 3.50
N THR A 217 3.31 4.80 3.54
CA THR A 217 2.61 5.85 2.79
C THR A 217 1.67 6.57 3.75
N GLY A 218 1.78 7.90 3.81
CA GLY A 218 0.92 8.69 4.69
C GLY A 218 1.31 10.16 4.76
N SER A 219 1.02 10.80 5.89
CA SER A 219 1.29 12.23 6.08
C SER A 219 2.79 12.52 6.27
N THR A 220 3.23 13.71 5.82
CA THR A 220 4.61 14.17 6.02
C THR A 220 5.03 14.22 7.49
N PRO A 221 4.20 14.69 8.44
CA PRO A 221 4.57 14.64 9.86
C PRO A 221 4.84 13.21 10.36
N ALA A 222 3.96 12.25 10.03
CA ALA A 222 4.19 10.85 10.40
C ALA A 222 5.44 10.27 9.72
N GLY A 223 5.68 10.60 8.46
CA GLY A 223 6.90 10.17 7.75
C GLY A 223 8.18 10.67 8.42
N ARG A 224 8.21 11.91 8.91
CA ARG A 224 9.35 12.46 9.66
C ARG A 224 9.59 11.74 10.97
N GLU A 225 8.54 11.43 11.72
CA GLU A 225 8.60 10.69 12.97
C GLU A 225 9.13 9.26 12.74
N ILE A 226 8.60 8.58 11.73
CA ILE A 226 9.06 7.24 11.32
C ILE A 226 10.52 7.28 10.88
N ALA A 227 10.91 8.26 10.07
CA ALA A 227 12.30 8.41 9.60
C ALA A 227 13.28 8.62 10.76
N ALA A 228 12.92 9.45 11.74
CA ALA A 228 13.73 9.67 12.94
C ALA A 228 13.92 8.37 13.72
N ARG A 229 12.88 7.57 13.88
CA ARG A 229 12.95 6.29 14.59
C ARG A 229 13.74 5.23 13.81
N CYS A 230 13.50 5.10 12.51
CA CYS A 230 14.27 4.22 11.63
C CYS A 230 15.77 4.60 11.62
N GLY A 231 16.09 5.89 11.69
CA GLY A 231 17.47 6.36 11.76
C GLY A 231 18.21 5.93 13.03
N GLN A 232 17.50 5.74 14.15
CA GLN A 232 18.10 5.23 15.40
C GLN A 232 18.55 3.77 15.31
N SER A 233 17.79 2.95 14.57
CA SER A 233 18.07 1.52 14.35
C SER A 233 18.77 1.24 13.01
N LEU A 234 18.99 2.27 12.19
CA LEU A 234 19.46 2.16 10.79
C LEU A 234 18.55 1.25 9.92
N THR A 235 17.27 1.16 10.28
CA THR A 235 16.26 0.40 9.51
C THR A 235 15.96 1.14 8.21
N PRO A 236 16.10 0.53 7.04
CA PRO A 236 15.72 1.14 5.76
C PRO A 236 14.26 1.59 5.73
N LEU A 237 14.03 2.79 5.21
CA LEU A 237 12.69 3.38 5.07
C LEU A 237 12.41 3.75 3.61
N LEU A 238 11.31 3.25 3.05
CA LEU A 238 10.67 3.77 1.86
C LEU A 238 9.45 4.59 2.27
N ALA A 239 9.50 5.91 2.10
CA ALA A 239 8.43 6.82 2.51
C ALA A 239 7.80 7.50 1.29
N GLU A 240 6.51 7.25 1.07
CA GLU A 240 5.65 7.94 0.12
C GLU A 240 4.75 8.92 0.89
N LEU A 241 4.91 10.22 0.62
CA LEU A 241 4.32 11.26 1.45
C LEU A 241 3.41 12.19 0.64
N GLY A 242 2.66 13.03 1.34
CA GLY A 242 1.85 14.05 0.73
C GLY A 242 2.66 15.15 0.03
N GLY A 243 2.01 15.85 -0.86
CA GLY A 243 2.62 16.95 -1.62
C GLY A 243 1.62 18.03 -1.99
N LYS A 244 2.10 19.02 -2.74
CA LYS A 244 1.34 20.07 -3.41
C LYS A 244 1.84 20.16 -4.85
N SER A 245 1.47 19.15 -5.67
CA SER A 245 1.89 19.09 -7.08
C SER A 245 1.38 20.30 -7.85
N ALA A 246 2.11 20.67 -8.90
CA ALA A 246 1.77 21.81 -9.73
C ALA A 246 1.26 21.36 -11.11
N ALA A 247 0.19 21.99 -11.59
CA ALA A 247 -0.14 22.04 -12.99
C ALA A 247 0.51 23.30 -13.58
N VAL A 248 1.38 23.13 -14.57
CA VAL A 248 2.09 24.25 -15.23
C VAL A 248 1.41 24.50 -16.57
N VAL A 249 0.83 25.67 -16.73
CA VAL A 249 0.20 26.14 -17.97
C VAL A 249 1.26 26.87 -18.78
N LEU A 250 1.41 26.54 -20.04
CA LEU A 250 2.31 27.21 -20.98
C LEU A 250 1.57 28.36 -21.71
N GLU A 251 2.30 29.28 -22.31
CA GLU A 251 1.72 30.45 -23.02
C GLU A 251 0.87 30.05 -24.24
N ASP A 252 1.16 28.92 -24.85
CA ASP A 252 0.46 28.34 -26.00
C ASP A 252 -0.56 27.27 -25.61
N ALA A 253 -0.92 27.16 -24.33
CA ALA A 253 -1.89 26.19 -23.88
C ALA A 253 -3.29 26.48 -24.43
N ASP A 254 -3.97 25.43 -24.93
CA ASP A 254 -5.38 25.47 -25.27
C ASP A 254 -6.21 25.47 -23.97
N LEU A 255 -6.89 26.57 -23.70
CA LEU A 255 -7.63 26.80 -22.46
C LEU A 255 -8.87 25.91 -22.35
N ASP A 256 -9.55 25.59 -23.46
CA ASP A 256 -10.71 24.65 -23.46
C ASP A 256 -10.24 23.26 -23.03
N VAL A 257 -9.09 22.82 -23.55
CA VAL A 257 -8.48 21.53 -23.16
C VAL A 257 -8.03 21.57 -21.71
N LEU A 258 -7.49 22.68 -21.23
CA LEU A 258 -7.10 22.87 -19.85
C LEU A 258 -8.30 22.74 -18.92
N ALA A 259 -9.39 23.50 -19.16
CA ALA A 259 -10.61 23.46 -18.36
C ALA A 259 -11.20 22.06 -18.26
N ALA A 260 -11.30 21.33 -19.37
CA ALA A 260 -11.81 19.96 -19.41
C ALA A 260 -10.96 18.96 -18.56
N LYS A 261 -9.68 19.26 -18.35
CA LYS A 261 -8.76 18.38 -17.62
C LYS A 261 -8.50 18.80 -16.17
N LEU A 262 -8.77 20.04 -15.79
CA LEU A 262 -8.46 20.59 -14.46
C LEU A 262 -9.07 19.76 -13.33
N ILE A 263 -10.36 19.43 -13.41
CA ILE A 263 -11.06 18.67 -12.36
C ILE A 263 -10.37 17.30 -12.16
N ALA A 264 -10.09 16.58 -13.23
CA ALA A 264 -9.47 15.27 -13.16
C ALA A 264 -8.02 15.32 -12.62
N THR A 265 -7.31 16.42 -12.87
CA THR A 265 -5.91 16.62 -12.48
C THR A 265 -5.77 17.22 -11.08
N CYS A 266 -6.61 18.18 -10.73
CA CYS A 266 -6.54 18.92 -9.47
C CYS A 266 -7.38 18.26 -8.35
N LEU A 267 -8.49 17.63 -8.68
CA LEU A 267 -9.44 17.09 -7.72
C LEU A 267 -9.69 15.56 -7.84
N PRO A 268 -8.70 14.73 -8.22
CA PRO A 268 -8.92 13.29 -8.26
C PRO A 268 -9.26 12.80 -6.85
N ASN A 269 -10.28 11.91 -6.74
CA ASN A 269 -10.79 11.40 -5.46
C ASN A 269 -11.21 12.54 -4.49
N THR A 270 -11.92 13.56 -5.02
CA THR A 270 -12.29 14.76 -4.24
C THR A 270 -11.08 15.49 -3.62
N GLY A 271 -9.96 15.50 -4.34
CA GLY A 271 -8.70 16.12 -3.89
C GLY A 271 -7.89 15.28 -2.89
N GLN A 272 -8.33 14.07 -2.54
CA GLN A 272 -7.74 13.23 -1.47
C GLN A 272 -6.65 12.29 -1.99
N VAL A 273 -5.74 12.81 -2.82
CA VAL A 273 -4.57 12.05 -3.33
C VAL A 273 -3.29 12.87 -3.23
N CYS A 274 -2.18 12.18 -3.01
CA CYS A 274 -0.87 12.79 -2.82
C CYS A 274 -0.35 13.59 -4.03
N TYR A 275 -0.75 13.22 -5.24
CA TYR A 275 -0.33 13.83 -6.50
C TYR A 275 -1.32 14.86 -7.08
N ALA A 276 -2.39 15.22 -6.35
CA ALA A 276 -3.33 16.23 -6.81
C ALA A 276 -2.61 17.55 -7.14
N CYS A 277 -2.76 18.04 -8.37
CA CYS A 277 -2.16 19.29 -8.84
C CYS A 277 -2.95 20.49 -8.32
N THR A 278 -2.92 20.71 -7.00
CA THR A 278 -3.70 21.75 -6.31
C THR A 278 -3.07 23.14 -6.40
N ARG A 279 -2.00 23.31 -7.16
CA ARG A 279 -1.41 24.59 -7.54
C ARG A 279 -1.42 24.70 -9.05
N ILE A 280 -2.04 25.75 -9.59
CA ILE A 280 -2.02 26.05 -11.02
C ILE A 280 -1.05 27.22 -11.19
N ILE A 281 0.01 27.02 -11.97
CA ILE A 281 1.02 28.01 -12.26
C ILE A 281 0.81 28.46 -13.71
N ALA A 282 0.40 29.69 -13.91
CA ALA A 282 0.12 30.26 -15.23
C ALA A 282 1.02 31.47 -15.52
N PRO A 283 1.37 31.73 -16.80
CA PRO A 283 2.01 32.95 -17.24
C PRO A 283 1.15 34.18 -16.92
N ARG A 284 1.78 35.32 -16.65
CA ARG A 284 1.05 36.60 -16.39
C ARG A 284 0.18 37.02 -17.57
N THR A 285 0.59 36.68 -18.78
CA THR A 285 -0.06 37.00 -20.04
C THR A 285 -1.44 36.39 -20.21
N CYS A 286 -1.65 35.18 -19.68
CA CYS A 286 -2.93 34.46 -19.76
C CYS A 286 -3.53 34.15 -18.38
N PHE A 287 -3.04 34.78 -17.31
CA PHE A 287 -3.49 34.46 -15.94
C PHE A 287 -4.99 34.70 -15.73
N GLY A 288 -5.53 35.82 -16.28
CA GLY A 288 -6.97 36.13 -16.20
C GLY A 288 -7.81 35.02 -16.84
N ASP A 289 -7.45 34.66 -18.07
CA ASP A 289 -8.19 33.63 -18.84
C ASP A 289 -8.16 32.28 -18.15
N VAL A 290 -7.00 31.91 -17.57
CA VAL A 290 -6.87 30.63 -16.79
C VAL A 290 -7.73 30.64 -15.52
N VAL A 291 -7.89 31.79 -14.86
CA VAL A 291 -8.77 31.93 -13.69
C VAL A 291 -10.23 31.82 -14.09
N ASP A 292 -10.64 32.48 -15.16
CA ASP A 292 -12.03 32.51 -15.63
C ASP A 292 -12.47 31.10 -16.07
N GLU A 293 -11.66 30.38 -16.83
CA GLU A 293 -11.92 28.99 -17.24
C GLU A 293 -11.83 27.98 -16.06
N GLY A 294 -11.03 28.27 -15.06
CA GLY A 294 -10.88 27.40 -13.87
C GLY A 294 -12.00 27.57 -12.83
N CYS A 295 -12.87 28.61 -12.98
CA CYS A 295 -13.99 28.90 -12.07
C CYS A 295 -15.35 28.37 -12.58
N CYS A 296 -15.42 27.88 -13.80
CA CYS A 296 -16.60 27.22 -14.39
C CYS A 296 -16.53 25.72 -14.17
#